data_d771ec32ba2fb7904d8039e092c53462
#
_entry.id   d771ec32ba2fb7904d8039e092c53462
#
_cell.length_a   1.000
_cell.length_b   1.000
_cell.length_c   1.000
_cell.angle_alpha   90.00
_cell.angle_beta   90.00
_cell.angle_gamma   90.00
#
_symmetry.space_group_name_H-M   'P 1'
#
loop_
_entity.id
_entity.type
_entity.pdbx_description
1 polymer ?
#
loop_
_entity_poly.entity_id
_entity_poly.type
_entity_poly.pdbx_seq_one_letter_code
_entity_poly.pdbx_strand_id
1 'polypeptide(L)'
;INLDKSNDNQISEMLISQKKEANKKFSEFIINNYSKWGLENKNRPLMSNDLLKKKVFPHIKNEKIFFILIDNFRYDQWKILEKKISKYFFVKEEVPFLSILPTTTEYSRNSIFSGLTPFHMNRDESELWSDKSEGLNKNEFKFLDKNLKRNRINIKHSYNKIISYEDGINFLKNISKLKNYDFSSVVFNFIDMLSHSKTDSKVFRNLVYDEKSFRSFTASWFENSSFNELMKYLSSKDIKVFLTTDHGTIKVDKPVKIKASRDVNNNIRFKYGKNISSEEKKIFINDNGEEIFLPKINIFNKYIFAIENQYLLYPTNYNYHLKNFNNTFQHGGISMEEMIIPFVELTPRNI
;
A
#
# COMPACT_ATOMS: atom_id res chain seq x y z
N ILE A 1 11.93 9.16 -12.06
CA ILE A 1 13.08 9.95 -11.54
C ILE A 1 14.02 10.34 -12.70
N ASN A 2 14.34 9.44 -13.60
CA ASN A 2 15.19 9.78 -14.77
C ASN A 2 14.43 10.66 -15.76
N LEU A 3 13.15 10.43 -15.98
CA LEU A 3 12.25 11.29 -16.75
C LEU A 3 12.25 12.75 -16.26
N ASP A 4 12.30 12.95 -14.94
CA ASP A 4 12.27 14.29 -14.34
C ASP A 4 13.54 15.11 -14.67
N LYS A 5 14.60 14.45 -15.09
CA LYS A 5 15.91 15.06 -15.40
C LYS A 5 16.16 15.20 -16.90
N SER A 6 15.37 14.54 -17.73
CA SER A 6 15.52 14.57 -19.18
C SER A 6 14.92 15.87 -19.73
N ASN A 7 15.73 16.69 -20.39
CA ASN A 7 15.28 17.81 -21.20
C ASN A 7 15.00 17.39 -22.66
N ASP A 8 15.20 16.11 -22.99
CA ASP A 8 14.98 15.56 -24.31
C ASP A 8 13.58 14.94 -24.40
N ASN A 9 12.72 15.51 -25.22
CA ASN A 9 11.35 15.07 -25.43
C ASN A 9 11.28 13.64 -25.97
N GLN A 10 12.21 13.23 -26.87
CA GLN A 10 12.20 11.89 -27.45
C GLN A 10 12.52 10.83 -26.39
N ILE A 11 13.52 11.07 -25.53
CA ILE A 11 13.86 10.18 -24.42
C ILE A 11 12.69 10.08 -23.46
N SER A 12 12.02 11.18 -23.16
CA SER A 12 10.86 11.21 -22.28
C SER A 12 9.69 10.37 -22.82
N GLU A 13 9.38 10.50 -24.11
CA GLU A 13 8.33 9.72 -24.79
C GLU A 13 8.69 8.22 -24.82
N MET A 14 9.94 7.88 -25.11
CA MET A 14 10.41 6.50 -25.10
C MET A 14 10.24 5.87 -23.70
N LEU A 15 10.64 6.55 -22.64
CA LEU A 15 10.53 6.05 -21.26
C LEU A 15 9.06 5.92 -20.83
N ILE A 16 8.18 6.82 -21.23
CA ILE A 16 6.73 6.71 -20.99
C ILE A 16 6.16 5.48 -21.71
N SER A 17 6.56 5.25 -22.97
CA SER A 17 6.14 4.08 -23.73
C SER A 17 6.63 2.78 -23.09
N GLN A 18 7.90 2.71 -22.69
CA GLN A 18 8.46 1.56 -21.97
C GLN A 18 7.72 1.28 -20.65
N LYS A 19 7.41 2.32 -19.88
CA LYS A 19 6.64 2.20 -18.64
C LYS A 19 5.25 1.61 -18.90
N LYS A 20 4.54 2.06 -19.93
CA LYS A 20 3.23 1.53 -20.33
C LYS A 20 3.33 0.05 -20.72
N GLU A 21 4.30 -0.31 -21.56
CA GLU A 21 4.49 -1.70 -21.95
C GLU A 21 4.89 -2.59 -20.77
N ALA A 22 5.74 -2.12 -19.86
CA ALA A 22 6.10 -2.84 -18.65
C ALA A 22 4.87 -3.09 -17.75
N ASN A 23 4.01 -2.09 -17.54
CA ASN A 23 2.77 -2.23 -16.78
C ASN A 23 1.79 -3.22 -17.42
N LYS A 24 1.68 -3.20 -18.76
CA LYS A 24 0.88 -4.16 -19.50
C LYS A 24 1.39 -5.59 -19.28
N LYS A 25 2.70 -5.83 -19.46
CA LYS A 25 3.32 -7.15 -19.22
C LYS A 25 3.18 -7.60 -17.78
N PHE A 26 3.33 -6.69 -16.83
CA PHE A 26 3.11 -6.97 -15.41
C PHE A 26 1.66 -7.39 -15.13
N SER A 27 0.68 -6.67 -15.68
CA SER A 27 -0.73 -7.02 -15.51
C SER A 27 -1.06 -8.39 -16.11
N GLU A 28 -0.55 -8.71 -17.30
CA GLU A 28 -0.66 -10.03 -17.91
C GLU A 28 -0.02 -11.12 -17.03
N PHE A 29 1.15 -10.84 -16.45
CA PHE A 29 1.83 -11.76 -15.53
C PHE A 29 1.00 -12.02 -14.28
N ILE A 30 0.46 -10.98 -13.63
CA ILE A 30 -0.40 -11.14 -12.45
C ILE A 30 -1.65 -11.95 -12.78
N ILE A 31 -2.37 -11.63 -13.84
CA ILE A 31 -3.58 -12.36 -14.26
C ILE A 31 -3.30 -13.85 -14.46
N ASN A 32 -2.17 -14.20 -15.07
CA ASN A 32 -1.82 -15.57 -15.41
C ASN A 32 -1.28 -16.38 -14.23
N ASN A 33 -0.80 -15.75 -13.17
CA ASN A 33 -0.06 -16.43 -12.11
C ASN A 33 -0.64 -16.26 -10.70
N TYR A 34 -1.39 -15.19 -10.41
CA TYR A 34 -1.80 -14.82 -9.05
C TYR A 34 -2.58 -15.96 -8.36
N SER A 35 -3.54 -16.56 -9.05
CA SER A 35 -4.32 -17.70 -8.53
C SER A 35 -3.48 -18.97 -8.31
N LYS A 36 -2.34 -19.10 -9.01
CA LYS A 36 -1.45 -20.27 -8.88
C LYS A 36 -0.50 -20.17 -7.69
N TRP A 37 -0.45 -19.01 -7.02
CA TRP A 37 0.44 -18.78 -5.88
C TRP A 37 -0.16 -19.23 -4.55
N GLY A 38 -0.76 -20.39 -4.47
CA GLY A 38 -1.24 -20.94 -3.22
C GLY A 38 -0.27 -20.72 -2.07
N LEU A 39 -0.76 -20.60 -0.83
CA LEU A 39 0.06 -20.25 0.35
C LEU A 39 1.23 -21.22 0.58
N GLU A 40 1.11 -22.46 0.14
CA GLU A 40 2.15 -23.50 0.26
C GLU A 40 3.18 -23.45 -0.88
N ASN A 41 2.95 -22.66 -1.92
CA ASN A 41 3.88 -22.57 -3.05
C ASN A 41 5.15 -21.80 -2.65
N LYS A 42 6.26 -22.52 -2.48
CA LYS A 42 7.56 -21.95 -2.08
C LYS A 42 8.17 -21.02 -3.14
N ASN A 43 7.73 -21.13 -4.39
CA ASN A 43 8.26 -20.32 -5.52
C ASN A 43 7.44 -19.05 -5.77
N ARG A 44 6.40 -18.77 -4.97
CA ARG A 44 5.66 -17.51 -5.10
C ARG A 44 6.46 -16.31 -4.56
N PRO A 45 6.22 -15.11 -5.08
CA PRO A 45 6.84 -13.90 -4.54
C PRO A 45 6.45 -13.66 -3.07
N LEU A 46 7.28 -12.89 -2.36
CA LEU A 46 6.94 -12.36 -1.06
C LEU A 46 5.70 -11.47 -1.19
N MET A 47 4.70 -11.65 -0.34
CA MET A 47 3.44 -10.90 -0.36
C MET A 47 3.16 -10.28 1.01
N SER A 48 2.16 -9.39 1.08
CA SER A 48 1.78 -8.63 2.30
C SER A 48 1.67 -9.50 3.54
N ASN A 49 0.98 -10.64 3.45
CA ASN A 49 0.78 -11.57 4.58
C ASN A 49 2.05 -12.31 5.05
N ASP A 50 3.11 -12.32 4.26
CA ASP A 50 4.37 -12.96 4.63
C ASP A 50 5.32 -12.05 5.36
N LEU A 51 5.16 -10.73 5.19
CA LEU A 51 6.19 -9.74 5.44
C LEU A 51 6.74 -9.81 6.88
N LEU A 52 5.88 -9.67 7.88
CA LEU A 52 6.32 -9.68 9.27
C LEU A 52 6.99 -11.00 9.65
N LYS A 53 6.38 -12.12 9.29
CA LYS A 53 6.90 -13.46 9.63
C LYS A 53 8.26 -13.76 8.99
N LYS A 54 8.43 -13.39 7.70
CA LYS A 54 9.65 -13.75 6.96
C LYS A 54 10.78 -12.73 7.10
N LYS A 55 10.44 -11.43 7.30
CA LYS A 55 11.42 -10.34 7.24
C LYS A 55 11.64 -9.61 8.56
N VAL A 56 10.68 -9.60 9.49
CA VAL A 56 10.77 -8.80 10.71
C VAL A 56 10.91 -9.67 11.95
N PHE A 57 10.06 -10.67 12.12
CA PHE A 57 10.06 -11.53 13.31
C PHE A 57 11.36 -12.28 13.60
N PRO A 58 12.17 -12.69 12.61
CA PRO A 58 13.47 -13.29 12.87
C PRO A 58 14.44 -12.43 13.69
N HIS A 59 14.28 -11.10 13.64
CA HIS A 59 15.15 -10.14 14.34
C HIS A 59 14.72 -9.83 15.79
N ILE A 60 13.45 -10.09 16.13
CA ILE A 60 12.85 -9.65 17.42
C ILE A 60 13.58 -10.23 18.66
N LYS A 61 14.17 -11.42 18.55
CA LYS A 61 14.81 -12.07 19.71
C LYS A 61 16.11 -11.37 20.18
N ASN A 62 16.75 -10.64 19.30
CA ASN A 62 18.11 -10.13 19.50
C ASN A 62 18.18 -8.60 19.58
N GLU A 63 17.17 -7.90 19.10
CA GLU A 63 17.21 -6.45 18.89
C GLU A 63 15.86 -5.79 19.16
N LYS A 64 15.90 -4.54 19.60
CA LYS A 64 14.70 -3.69 19.60
C LYS A 64 14.39 -3.25 18.17
N ILE A 65 13.15 -3.41 17.80
CA ILE A 65 12.69 -3.17 16.42
C ILE A 65 11.69 -2.02 16.38
N PHE A 66 11.89 -1.16 15.41
CA PHE A 66 10.91 -0.15 15.04
C PHE A 66 10.40 -0.41 13.62
N PHE A 67 9.11 -0.70 13.50
CA PHE A 67 8.44 -0.97 12.22
C PHE A 67 7.63 0.24 11.78
N ILE A 68 7.98 0.82 10.64
CA ILE A 68 7.32 1.99 10.05
C ILE A 68 6.57 1.58 8.80
N LEU A 69 5.27 1.86 8.76
CA LEU A 69 4.45 1.71 7.57
C LEU A 69 3.96 3.09 7.13
N ILE A 70 4.29 3.47 5.89
CA ILE A 70 3.76 4.69 5.26
C ILE A 70 2.65 4.25 4.31
N ASP A 71 1.42 4.66 4.58
CA ASP A 71 0.24 4.32 3.80
C ASP A 71 0.34 4.84 2.36
N ASN A 72 0.07 3.98 1.38
CA ASN A 72 0.03 4.32 -0.05
C ASN A 72 1.36 4.89 -0.60
N PHE A 73 2.49 4.34 -0.14
CA PHE A 73 3.83 4.84 -0.43
C PHE A 73 4.51 4.03 -1.55
N ARG A 74 4.78 4.68 -2.68
CA ARG A 74 5.33 4.06 -3.88
C ARG A 74 6.83 3.82 -3.78
N TYR A 75 7.30 2.86 -4.58
CA TYR A 75 8.73 2.54 -4.69
C TYR A 75 9.59 3.73 -5.20
N ASP A 76 9.08 4.53 -6.13
CA ASP A 76 9.77 5.72 -6.62
C ASP A 76 9.84 6.86 -5.59
N GLN A 77 8.86 6.96 -4.69
CA GLN A 77 8.90 7.86 -3.54
C GLN A 77 9.95 7.40 -2.51
N TRP A 78 10.05 6.09 -2.27
CA TRP A 78 11.14 5.53 -1.46
C TRP A 78 12.51 5.97 -2.01
N LYS A 79 12.76 5.87 -3.31
CA LYS A 79 14.05 6.25 -3.92
C LYS A 79 14.42 7.73 -3.77
N ILE A 80 13.46 8.59 -3.51
CA ILE A 80 13.71 9.99 -3.15
C ILE A 80 13.99 10.12 -1.66
N LEU A 81 13.22 9.44 -0.83
CA LEU A 81 13.40 9.43 0.61
C LEU A 81 14.73 8.81 1.04
N GLU A 82 15.17 7.75 0.39
CA GLU A 82 16.45 7.08 0.63
C GLU A 82 17.61 8.07 0.74
N LYS A 83 17.70 9.02 -0.20
CA LYS A 83 18.75 10.07 -0.21
C LYS A 83 18.69 10.97 1.02
N LYS A 84 17.49 11.20 1.58
CA LYS A 84 17.30 12.05 2.77
C LYS A 84 17.52 11.29 4.07
N ILE A 85 17.16 10.02 4.08
CA ILE A 85 17.34 9.11 5.21
C ILE A 85 18.81 8.66 5.34
N SER A 86 19.56 8.62 4.24
CA SER A 86 20.98 8.19 4.21
C SER A 86 21.89 8.98 5.15
N LYS A 87 21.51 10.18 5.57
CA LYS A 87 22.22 10.94 6.60
C LYS A 87 22.09 10.34 8.00
N TYR A 88 21.07 9.55 8.27
CA TYR A 88 20.79 8.93 9.57
C TYR A 88 21.03 7.42 9.58
N PHE A 89 20.76 6.76 8.45
CA PHE A 89 20.77 5.30 8.34
C PHE A 89 21.54 4.80 7.12
N PHE A 90 22.08 3.59 7.26
CA PHE A 90 22.48 2.76 6.13
C PHE A 90 21.30 1.88 5.71
N VAL A 91 21.08 1.73 4.41
CA VAL A 91 20.20 0.70 3.87
C VAL A 91 20.96 -0.62 3.90
N LYS A 92 20.53 -1.54 4.75
CA LYS A 92 21.14 -2.87 4.88
C LYS A 92 20.52 -3.87 3.90
N GLU A 93 19.21 -3.82 3.76
CA GLU A 93 18.47 -4.64 2.79
C GLU A 93 17.35 -3.80 2.17
N GLU A 94 17.13 -3.95 0.88
CA GLU A 94 16.00 -3.39 0.15
C GLU A 94 15.42 -4.50 -0.73
N VAL A 95 14.17 -4.88 -0.49
CA VAL A 95 13.50 -5.96 -1.20
C VAL A 95 12.14 -5.48 -1.71
N PRO A 96 11.89 -5.58 -3.03
CA PRO A 96 10.52 -5.43 -3.53
C PRO A 96 9.68 -6.64 -3.11
N PHE A 97 8.44 -6.38 -2.73
CA PHE A 97 7.46 -7.43 -2.49
C PHE A 97 6.11 -7.04 -3.10
N LEU A 98 5.19 -7.98 -3.20
CA LEU A 98 3.90 -7.74 -3.80
C LEU A 98 2.84 -7.42 -2.75
N SER A 99 2.18 -6.27 -2.90
CA SER A 99 0.94 -5.99 -2.21
C SER A 99 -0.13 -6.99 -2.66
N ILE A 100 -0.89 -7.51 -1.68
CA ILE A 100 -1.99 -8.43 -1.95
C ILE A 100 -3.17 -7.68 -2.58
N LEU A 101 -3.93 -8.35 -3.44
CA LEU A 101 -5.16 -7.78 -4.03
C LEU A 101 -6.34 -7.86 -3.06
N PRO A 102 -7.24 -6.87 -3.10
CA PRO A 102 -7.10 -5.53 -3.68
C PRO A 102 -5.99 -4.73 -3.03
N THR A 103 -5.31 -3.89 -3.81
CA THR A 103 -4.24 -3.02 -3.31
C THR A 103 -4.83 -1.81 -2.57
N THR A 104 -5.50 -2.09 -1.46
CA THR A 104 -6.16 -1.10 -0.60
C THR A 104 -5.87 -1.36 0.86
N THR A 105 -5.98 -0.31 1.65
CA THR A 105 -5.60 -0.31 3.06
C THR A 105 -6.30 -1.40 3.87
N GLU A 106 -7.61 -1.59 3.67
CA GLU A 106 -8.43 -2.56 4.41
C GLU A 106 -8.05 -4.02 4.14
N TYR A 107 -7.45 -4.29 2.99
CA TYR A 107 -7.00 -5.63 2.62
C TYR A 107 -5.50 -5.81 2.87
N SER A 108 -4.67 -4.98 2.26
CA SER A 108 -3.21 -5.19 2.24
C SER A 108 -2.54 -4.83 3.57
N ARG A 109 -2.94 -3.73 4.24
CA ARG A 109 -2.35 -3.38 5.55
C ARG A 109 -2.77 -4.36 6.64
N ASN A 110 -4.04 -4.73 6.67
CA ASN A 110 -4.50 -5.76 7.60
C ASN A 110 -3.80 -7.10 7.33
N SER A 111 -3.51 -7.46 6.07
CA SER A 111 -2.72 -8.65 5.75
C SER A 111 -1.28 -8.58 6.27
N ILE A 112 -0.64 -7.41 6.24
CA ILE A 112 0.69 -7.22 6.83
C ILE A 112 0.64 -7.47 8.35
N PHE A 113 -0.26 -6.78 9.07
CA PHE A 113 -0.31 -6.90 10.53
C PHE A 113 -0.84 -8.24 11.01
N SER A 114 -1.86 -8.79 10.35
CA SER A 114 -2.39 -10.10 10.73
C SER A 114 -1.49 -11.27 10.32
N GLY A 115 -0.69 -11.14 9.28
CA GLY A 115 0.02 -12.28 8.65
C GLY A 115 -0.92 -13.26 7.96
N LEU A 116 -2.15 -12.84 7.66
CA LEU A 116 -3.19 -13.63 7.01
C LEU A 116 -3.58 -13.00 5.67
N THR A 117 -4.05 -13.82 4.74
CA THR A 117 -4.73 -13.29 3.55
C THR A 117 -6.12 -12.80 3.90
N PRO A 118 -6.76 -11.95 3.07
CA PRO A 118 -8.14 -11.51 3.32
C PRO A 118 -9.14 -12.66 3.47
N PHE A 119 -8.97 -13.75 2.72
CA PHE A 119 -9.75 -14.98 2.86
C PHE A 119 -9.65 -15.55 4.29
N HIS A 120 -8.42 -15.68 4.80
CA HIS A 120 -8.19 -16.22 6.14
C HIS A 120 -8.59 -15.24 7.25
N MET A 121 -8.43 -13.92 7.06
CA MET A 121 -8.94 -12.94 8.01
C MET A 121 -10.47 -13.03 8.15
N ASN A 122 -11.18 -13.14 7.03
CA ASN A 122 -12.63 -13.29 7.05
C ASN A 122 -13.10 -14.62 7.68
N ARG A 123 -12.36 -15.71 7.46
CA ARG A 123 -12.68 -17.04 8.00
C ARG A 123 -12.35 -17.16 9.48
N ASP A 124 -11.15 -16.73 9.89
CA ASP A 124 -10.56 -17.06 11.19
C ASP A 124 -10.65 -15.90 12.21
N GLU A 125 -10.81 -14.67 11.73
CA GLU A 125 -10.80 -13.44 12.54
C GLU A 125 -11.87 -12.43 12.09
N SER A 126 -13.04 -12.93 11.69
CA SER A 126 -14.16 -12.12 11.15
C SER A 126 -14.64 -11.01 12.10
N GLU A 127 -14.46 -11.17 13.41
CA GLU A 127 -14.81 -10.15 14.41
C GLU A 127 -13.87 -8.94 14.38
N LEU A 128 -12.67 -9.08 13.81
CA LEU A 128 -11.69 -8.01 13.70
C LEU A 128 -11.65 -7.38 12.32
N TRP A 129 -12.05 -8.13 11.29
CA TRP A 129 -11.95 -7.69 9.91
C TRP A 129 -13.29 -7.26 9.33
N SER A 130 -13.27 -6.14 8.61
CA SER A 130 -14.41 -5.65 7.84
C SER A 130 -13.91 -4.95 6.58
N ASP A 131 -14.59 -5.20 5.49
CA ASP A 131 -14.39 -4.51 4.20
C ASP A 131 -15.29 -3.28 4.02
N LYS A 132 -16.13 -2.99 5.04
CA LYS A 132 -17.03 -1.83 5.04
C LYS A 132 -16.26 -0.55 5.41
N SER A 133 -16.60 0.55 4.75
CA SER A 133 -15.94 1.85 4.91
C SER A 133 -16.01 2.41 6.34
N GLU A 134 -17.01 2.08 7.11
CA GLU A 134 -17.12 2.52 8.50
C GLU A 134 -16.22 1.68 9.42
N GLY A 135 -15.23 2.35 10.00
CA GLY A 135 -14.33 1.74 10.97
C GLY A 135 -13.18 0.93 10.40
N LEU A 136 -12.82 1.19 9.15
CA LEU A 136 -11.63 0.63 8.52
C LEU A 136 -10.39 0.77 9.41
N ASN A 137 -9.65 -0.34 9.55
CA ASN A 137 -8.35 -0.35 10.21
C ASN A 137 -8.35 0.15 11.67
N LYS A 138 -9.37 -0.20 12.43
CA LYS A 138 -9.41 0.02 13.89
C LYS A 138 -8.72 -1.10 14.67
N ASN A 139 -8.52 -2.26 14.06
CA ASN A 139 -8.07 -3.47 14.73
C ASN A 139 -6.64 -3.89 14.40
N GLU A 140 -5.86 -3.03 13.73
CA GLU A 140 -4.47 -3.35 13.32
C GLU A 140 -3.60 -3.79 14.52
N PHE A 141 -3.74 -3.14 15.67
CA PHE A 141 -3.06 -3.56 16.90
C PHE A 141 -3.46 -4.98 17.34
N LYS A 142 -4.76 -5.32 17.29
CA LYS A 142 -5.25 -6.64 17.64
C LYS A 142 -4.79 -7.72 16.65
N PHE A 143 -4.74 -7.39 15.36
CA PHE A 143 -4.17 -8.25 14.33
C PHE A 143 -2.69 -8.53 14.59
N LEU A 144 -1.91 -7.51 14.91
CA LEU A 144 -0.50 -7.66 15.27
C LEU A 144 -0.34 -8.55 16.51
N ASP A 145 -1.10 -8.33 17.57
CA ASP A 145 -1.07 -9.13 18.79
C ASP A 145 -1.39 -10.61 18.50
N LYS A 146 -2.44 -10.90 17.74
CA LYS A 146 -2.77 -12.26 17.33
C LYS A 146 -1.68 -12.88 16.43
N ASN A 147 -1.07 -12.11 15.53
CA ASN A 147 0.01 -12.58 14.67
C ASN A 147 1.26 -12.97 15.48
N LEU A 148 1.66 -12.14 16.44
CA LEU A 148 2.76 -12.45 17.37
C LEU A 148 2.46 -13.75 18.14
N LYS A 149 1.26 -13.90 18.70
CA LYS A 149 0.84 -15.10 19.43
C LYS A 149 0.86 -16.36 18.55
N ARG A 150 0.34 -16.29 17.30
CA ARG A 150 0.41 -17.42 16.35
C ARG A 150 1.84 -17.85 16.04
N ASN A 151 2.77 -16.91 16.02
CA ASN A 151 4.19 -17.20 15.81
C ASN A 151 4.95 -17.50 17.10
N ARG A 152 4.26 -17.68 18.26
CA ARG A 152 4.84 -17.97 19.59
C ARG A 152 5.87 -16.92 20.03
N ILE A 153 5.61 -15.65 19.68
CA ILE A 153 6.45 -14.50 20.06
C ILE A 153 5.75 -13.79 21.22
N ASN A 154 6.35 -13.85 22.41
CA ASN A 154 5.84 -13.21 23.62
C ASN A 154 6.76 -12.04 24.00
N ILE A 155 6.38 -10.84 23.58
CA ILE A 155 7.15 -9.60 23.75
C ILE A 155 6.22 -8.43 24.08
N LYS A 156 6.79 -7.36 24.63
CA LYS A 156 6.08 -6.08 24.76
C LYS A 156 6.08 -5.36 23.42
N HIS A 157 4.91 -5.07 22.91
CA HIS A 157 4.77 -4.37 21.63
C HIS A 157 3.83 -3.18 21.72
N SER A 158 4.01 -2.22 20.80
CA SER A 158 3.16 -1.03 20.67
C SER A 158 2.75 -0.80 19.22
N TYR A 159 1.63 -0.12 19.06
CA TYR A 159 1.13 0.33 17.78
C TYR A 159 0.66 1.78 17.90
N ASN A 160 1.06 2.62 16.96
CA ASN A 160 0.65 4.02 16.86
C ASN A 160 0.20 4.33 15.44
N LYS A 161 -0.76 5.24 15.29
CA LYS A 161 -1.26 5.69 14.01
C LYS A 161 -1.24 7.21 13.98
N ILE A 162 -0.61 7.80 12.97
CA ILE A 162 -0.46 9.23 12.79
C ILE A 162 -1.26 9.63 11.55
N ILE A 163 -2.40 10.27 11.78
CA ILE A 163 -3.32 10.71 10.73
C ILE A 163 -3.20 12.23 10.55
N SER A 164 -3.01 12.98 11.65
CA SER A 164 -2.93 14.44 11.66
C SER A 164 -1.55 14.94 12.09
N TYR A 165 -1.33 16.25 11.93
CA TYR A 165 -0.14 16.92 12.45
C TYR A 165 -0.09 16.81 13.99
N GLU A 166 -1.21 16.98 14.66
CA GLU A 166 -1.34 16.90 16.13
C GLU A 166 -0.99 15.51 16.64
N ASP A 167 -1.41 14.44 15.94
CA ASP A 167 -1.02 13.06 16.28
C ASP A 167 0.50 12.91 16.24
N GLY A 168 1.15 13.48 15.23
CA GLY A 168 2.61 13.47 15.09
C GLY A 168 3.31 14.17 16.25
N ILE A 169 2.85 15.34 16.66
CA ILE A 169 3.39 16.08 17.82
C ILE A 169 3.18 15.30 19.12
N ASN A 170 1.99 14.76 19.34
CA ASN A 170 1.67 13.97 20.53
C ASN A 170 2.48 12.68 20.60
N PHE A 171 2.72 12.03 19.45
CA PHE A 171 3.58 10.87 19.35
C PHE A 171 5.03 11.22 19.74
N LEU A 172 5.60 12.30 19.22
CA LEU A 172 6.96 12.73 19.53
C LEU A 172 7.12 13.12 21.01
N LYS A 173 6.14 13.76 21.65
CA LYS A 173 6.17 14.04 23.10
C LYS A 173 6.29 12.77 23.94
N ASN A 174 5.79 11.65 23.45
CA ASN A 174 5.77 10.35 24.14
C ASN A 174 6.83 9.37 23.62
N ILE A 175 7.68 9.77 22.69
CA ILE A 175 8.61 8.89 21.98
C ILE A 175 9.57 8.14 22.93
N SER A 176 9.95 8.76 24.04
CA SER A 176 10.82 8.14 25.06
C SER A 176 10.20 6.90 25.71
N LYS A 177 8.88 6.76 25.71
CA LYS A 177 8.17 5.58 26.25
C LYS A 177 8.38 4.34 25.39
N LEU A 178 8.76 4.52 24.10
CA LEU A 178 8.99 3.42 23.15
C LEU A 178 10.16 2.52 23.56
N LYS A 179 11.10 3.04 24.36
CA LYS A 179 12.18 2.22 24.95
C LYS A 179 11.69 1.03 25.79
N ASN A 180 10.44 1.05 26.26
CA ASN A 180 9.85 0.01 27.10
C ASN A 180 9.27 -1.16 26.28
N TYR A 181 9.29 -1.06 24.94
CA TYR A 181 8.80 -2.09 24.04
C TYR A 181 9.96 -2.75 23.30
N ASP A 182 9.78 -4.03 23.00
CA ASP A 182 10.71 -4.81 22.18
C ASP A 182 10.42 -4.61 20.69
N PHE A 183 9.13 -4.41 20.35
CA PHE A 183 8.65 -4.12 19.02
C PHE A 183 7.71 -2.91 19.05
N SER A 184 8.05 -1.87 18.33
CA SER A 184 7.18 -0.70 18.16
C SER A 184 6.79 -0.53 16.70
N SER A 185 5.50 -0.32 16.43
CA SER A 185 5.00 -0.03 15.09
C SER A 185 4.32 1.33 15.03
N VAL A 186 4.52 2.02 13.90
CA VAL A 186 3.86 3.27 13.59
C VAL A 186 3.37 3.29 12.13
N VAL A 187 2.16 3.78 11.92
CA VAL A 187 1.57 3.99 10.60
C VAL A 187 1.43 5.49 10.34
N PHE A 188 1.91 5.94 9.18
CA PHE A 188 1.75 7.33 8.70
C PHE A 188 0.78 7.35 7.52
N ASN A 189 -0.33 8.09 7.64
CA ASN A 189 -1.38 8.13 6.62
C ASN A 189 -1.26 9.31 5.63
N PHE A 190 -0.24 10.15 5.74
CA PHE A 190 -0.16 11.40 4.98
C PHE A 190 -0.19 11.20 3.46
N ILE A 191 0.53 10.21 2.93
CA ILE A 191 0.63 10.00 1.47
C ILE A 191 -0.71 9.54 0.89
N ASP A 192 -1.42 8.68 1.60
CA ASP A 192 -2.77 8.27 1.21
C ASP A 192 -3.74 9.46 1.21
N MET A 193 -3.76 10.26 2.26
CA MET A 193 -4.55 11.49 2.34
C MET A 193 -4.22 12.46 1.20
N LEU A 194 -2.95 12.59 0.82
CA LEU A 194 -2.51 13.42 -0.32
C LEU A 194 -3.08 12.89 -1.65
N SER A 195 -3.13 11.58 -1.85
CA SER A 195 -3.69 10.96 -3.05
C SER A 195 -5.20 11.20 -3.17
N HIS A 196 -5.94 11.04 -2.07
CA HIS A 196 -7.39 11.25 -2.01
C HIS A 196 -7.79 12.73 -2.09
N SER A 197 -7.03 13.64 -1.47
CA SER A 197 -7.33 15.08 -1.51
C SER A 197 -7.35 15.65 -2.93
N LYS A 198 -6.69 15.01 -3.88
CA LYS A 198 -6.74 15.34 -5.31
C LYS A 198 -8.14 15.10 -5.91
N THR A 199 -8.88 14.13 -5.41
CA THR A 199 -10.27 13.87 -5.81
C THR A 199 -11.21 14.91 -5.21
N ASP A 200 -10.96 15.36 -3.99
CA ASP A 200 -11.86 16.18 -3.19
C ASP A 200 -11.61 17.69 -3.32
N SER A 201 -10.40 18.12 -3.70
CA SER A 201 -10.01 19.53 -3.77
C SER A 201 -9.39 19.94 -5.10
N LYS A 202 -9.96 20.98 -5.75
CA LYS A 202 -9.39 21.58 -6.96
C LYS A 202 -7.99 22.18 -6.72
N VAL A 203 -7.72 22.69 -5.53
CA VAL A 203 -6.41 23.29 -5.18
C VAL A 203 -5.35 22.20 -5.19
N PHE A 204 -5.58 21.08 -4.51
CA PHE A 204 -4.64 19.96 -4.51
C PHE A 204 -4.46 19.34 -5.89
N ARG A 205 -5.50 19.32 -6.72
CA ARG A 205 -5.44 18.84 -8.10
C ARG A 205 -4.43 19.63 -8.94
N ASN A 206 -4.34 20.93 -8.72
CA ASN A 206 -3.39 21.82 -9.40
C ASN A 206 -1.97 21.72 -8.82
N LEU A 207 -1.81 21.39 -7.55
CA LEU A 207 -0.51 21.25 -6.91
C LEU A 207 0.16 19.91 -7.19
N VAL A 208 -0.63 18.83 -7.21
CA VAL A 208 -0.15 17.44 -7.45
C VAL A 208 -0.68 16.96 -8.80
N TYR A 209 -0.27 17.61 -9.88
CA TYR A 209 -0.81 17.35 -11.23
C TYR A 209 -0.13 16.17 -11.96
N ASP A 210 1.10 15.80 -11.55
CA ASP A 210 1.87 14.72 -12.15
C ASP A 210 2.67 13.91 -11.11
N GLU A 211 3.36 12.88 -11.57
CA GLU A 211 4.18 12.02 -10.72
C GLU A 211 5.38 12.76 -10.11
N LYS A 212 5.93 13.76 -10.78
CA LYS A 212 7.05 14.57 -10.28
C LYS A 212 6.61 15.43 -9.11
N SER A 213 5.50 16.14 -9.25
CA SER A 213 4.92 16.93 -8.16
C SER A 213 4.52 16.05 -6.97
N PHE A 214 3.94 14.87 -7.20
CA PHE A 214 3.60 13.91 -6.14
C PHE A 214 4.84 13.48 -5.35
N ARG A 215 5.95 13.17 -6.02
CA ARG A 215 7.23 12.86 -5.37
C ARG A 215 7.81 14.06 -4.60
N SER A 216 7.70 15.27 -5.16
CA SER A 216 8.19 16.50 -4.51
C SER A 216 7.45 16.81 -3.22
N PHE A 217 6.13 16.63 -3.21
CA PHE A 217 5.32 16.76 -2.00
C PHE A 217 5.70 15.72 -0.93
N THR A 218 5.95 14.48 -1.33
CA THR A 218 6.45 13.44 -0.40
C THR A 218 7.77 13.86 0.24
N ALA A 219 8.70 14.39 -0.56
CA ALA A 219 9.99 14.86 -0.08
C ALA A 219 9.87 16.03 0.90
N SER A 220 9.01 17.00 0.60
CA SER A 220 8.72 18.15 1.47
C SER A 220 8.05 17.73 2.77
N TRP A 221 7.09 16.81 2.70
CA TRP A 221 6.45 16.25 3.90
C TRP A 221 7.47 15.59 4.81
N PHE A 222 8.36 14.76 4.26
CA PHE A 222 9.39 14.11 5.06
C PHE A 222 10.21 15.13 5.85
N GLU A 223 10.69 16.20 5.20
CA GLU A 223 11.56 17.18 5.83
C GLU A 223 10.88 17.98 6.96
N ASN A 224 9.57 18.20 6.83
CA ASN A 224 8.80 19.09 7.71
C ASN A 224 7.82 18.36 8.64
N SER A 225 7.93 17.02 8.75
CA SER A 225 7.00 16.21 9.52
C SER A 225 7.63 15.56 10.74
N SER A 226 6.78 15.06 11.63
CA SER A 226 7.15 14.20 12.75
C SER A 226 7.91 12.93 12.32
N PHE A 227 7.80 12.52 11.06
CA PHE A 227 8.54 11.40 10.53
C PHE A 227 10.06 11.67 10.49
N ASN A 228 10.49 12.84 10.05
CA ASN A 228 11.91 13.21 10.06
C ASN A 228 12.49 13.25 11.49
N GLU A 229 11.75 13.82 12.43
CA GLU A 229 12.16 13.86 13.84
C GLU A 229 12.22 12.46 14.47
N LEU A 230 11.28 11.59 14.10
CA LEU A 230 11.32 10.18 14.48
C LEU A 230 12.59 9.49 13.97
N MET A 231 12.96 9.69 12.70
CA MET A 231 14.16 9.07 12.13
C MET A 231 15.45 9.56 12.82
N LYS A 232 15.55 10.85 13.14
CA LYS A 232 16.65 11.39 13.95
C LYS A 232 16.71 10.73 15.33
N TYR A 233 15.58 10.63 16.01
CA TYR A 233 15.51 9.99 17.34
C TYR A 233 15.97 8.53 17.28
N LEU A 234 15.43 7.74 16.35
CA LEU A 234 15.73 6.32 16.24
C LEU A 234 17.22 6.07 15.92
N SER A 235 17.82 6.91 15.05
CA SER A 235 19.26 6.78 14.76
C SER A 235 20.15 7.06 15.98
N SER A 236 19.74 8.01 16.84
CA SER A 236 20.48 8.32 18.08
C SER A 236 20.33 7.27 19.18
N LYS A 237 19.43 6.30 19.04
CA LYS A 237 19.14 5.25 20.03
C LYS A 237 19.59 3.85 19.59
N ASP A 238 20.30 3.76 18.47
CA ASP A 238 20.76 2.50 17.89
C ASP A 238 19.63 1.47 17.72
N ILE A 239 18.46 1.93 17.27
CA ILE A 239 17.29 1.08 17.06
C ILE A 239 17.22 0.70 15.59
N LYS A 240 17.16 -0.59 15.31
CA LYS A 240 16.93 -1.12 13.96
C LYS A 240 15.54 -0.73 13.46
N VAL A 241 15.48 -0.21 12.24
CA VAL A 241 14.23 0.24 11.63
C VAL A 241 13.90 -0.59 10.40
N PHE A 242 12.65 -1.06 10.34
CA PHE A 242 12.06 -1.61 9.11
C PHE A 242 11.04 -0.61 8.58
N LEU A 243 11.19 -0.22 7.32
CA LEU A 243 10.30 0.71 6.63
C LEU A 243 9.61 0.02 5.47
N THR A 244 8.31 0.20 5.35
CA THR A 244 7.49 -0.39 4.29
C THR A 244 6.23 0.42 4.01
N THR A 245 5.39 -0.13 3.14
CA THR A 245 4.03 0.34 2.83
C THR A 245 3.10 -0.84 2.66
N ASP A 246 1.83 -0.60 2.63
CA ASP A 246 0.79 -1.59 2.36
C ASP A 246 0.46 -1.72 0.86
N HIS A 247 0.42 -0.62 0.12
CA HIS A 247 0.24 -0.54 -1.32
C HIS A 247 0.80 0.77 -1.87
N GLY A 248 0.82 0.90 -3.18
CA GLY A 248 1.07 2.17 -3.83
C GLY A 248 -0.15 2.66 -4.60
N THR A 249 0.06 3.60 -5.51
CA THR A 249 -1.00 4.26 -6.29
C THR A 249 -0.56 4.54 -7.72
N ILE A 250 -1.49 4.52 -8.66
CA ILE A 250 -1.24 4.82 -10.06
C ILE A 250 -2.09 6.02 -10.53
N LYS A 251 -1.53 6.86 -11.39
CA LYS A 251 -2.28 7.90 -12.07
C LYS A 251 -3.15 7.27 -13.15
N VAL A 252 -4.49 7.39 -13.02
CA VAL A 252 -5.46 6.78 -13.94
C VAL A 252 -5.93 7.77 -14.99
N ASP A 253 -6.06 7.30 -16.23
CA ASP A 253 -6.54 8.11 -17.36
C ASP A 253 -7.41 7.32 -18.36
N LYS A 254 -7.59 6.00 -18.14
CA LYS A 254 -8.33 5.13 -19.05
C LYS A 254 -9.62 4.61 -18.41
N PRO A 255 -10.78 5.24 -18.66
CA PRO A 255 -12.06 4.78 -18.11
C PRO A 255 -12.52 3.48 -18.75
N VAL A 256 -13.05 2.57 -17.93
CA VAL A 256 -13.67 1.31 -18.34
C VAL A 256 -15.10 1.27 -17.85
N LYS A 257 -16.04 1.07 -18.75
CA LYS A 257 -17.47 0.93 -18.40
C LYS A 257 -17.75 -0.46 -17.84
N ILE A 258 -18.43 -0.47 -16.70
CA ILE A 258 -18.87 -1.71 -16.04
C ILE A 258 -20.37 -1.69 -15.80
N LYS A 259 -20.97 -2.88 -15.81
CA LYS A 259 -22.36 -3.11 -15.37
C LYS A 259 -22.31 -3.85 -14.05
N ALA A 260 -23.05 -3.42 -13.04
CA ALA A 260 -23.17 -4.08 -11.75
C ALA A 260 -24.48 -3.72 -11.06
N SER A 261 -24.88 -4.52 -10.06
CA SER A 261 -25.97 -4.17 -9.15
C SER A 261 -25.59 -3.01 -8.24
N ARG A 262 -26.58 -2.42 -7.50
CA ARG A 262 -26.37 -1.24 -6.66
C ARG A 262 -25.48 -1.49 -5.43
N ASP A 263 -25.37 -2.73 -4.97
CA ASP A 263 -24.66 -3.12 -3.75
C ASP A 263 -23.16 -3.44 -4.02
N VAL A 264 -22.46 -2.49 -4.60
CA VAL A 264 -21.05 -2.65 -4.96
C VAL A 264 -20.22 -1.57 -4.25
N ASN A 265 -19.02 -1.94 -3.79
CA ASN A 265 -18.11 -1.01 -3.12
C ASN A 265 -17.79 0.25 -3.97
N ASN A 266 -17.36 1.32 -3.30
CA ASN A 266 -17.13 2.63 -3.95
C ASN A 266 -15.76 2.76 -4.66
N ASN A 267 -14.82 1.85 -4.44
CA ASN A 267 -13.50 1.92 -5.06
C ASN A 267 -13.60 1.89 -6.60
N ILE A 268 -12.77 2.63 -7.31
CA ILE A 268 -12.80 2.72 -8.77
C ILE A 268 -11.73 1.88 -9.46
N ARG A 269 -10.87 1.21 -8.71
CA ARG A 269 -9.84 0.32 -9.26
C ARG A 269 -10.20 -1.16 -9.07
N PHE A 270 -11.06 -1.47 -8.09
CA PHE A 270 -11.65 -2.80 -7.97
C PHE A 270 -13.12 -2.72 -7.57
N LYS A 271 -13.87 -3.74 -7.92
CA LYS A 271 -15.25 -3.92 -7.50
C LYS A 271 -15.50 -5.37 -7.12
N TYR A 272 -16.44 -5.59 -6.22
CA TYR A 272 -16.99 -6.92 -5.99
C TYR A 272 -18.50 -6.84 -5.79
N GLY A 273 -19.22 -7.86 -6.20
CA GLY A 273 -20.68 -7.93 -6.06
C GLY A 273 -21.33 -8.83 -7.10
N LYS A 274 -22.66 -8.84 -7.08
CA LYS A 274 -23.47 -9.64 -8.01
C LYS A 274 -23.49 -9.01 -9.40
N ASN A 275 -23.54 -9.87 -10.43
CA ASN A 275 -23.76 -9.47 -11.82
C ASN A 275 -22.77 -8.40 -12.34
N ILE A 276 -21.53 -8.39 -11.83
CA ILE A 276 -20.50 -7.50 -12.34
C ILE A 276 -20.00 -8.03 -13.68
N SER A 277 -19.99 -7.15 -14.69
CA SER A 277 -19.46 -7.45 -16.02
C SER A 277 -18.86 -6.21 -16.68
N SER A 278 -18.03 -6.41 -17.66
CA SER A 278 -17.48 -5.38 -18.52
C SER A 278 -17.51 -5.84 -19.98
N GLU A 279 -17.70 -4.91 -20.90
CA GLU A 279 -17.57 -5.16 -22.33
C GLU A 279 -16.10 -5.11 -22.80
N GLU A 280 -15.22 -4.54 -21.96
CA GLU A 280 -13.79 -4.50 -22.21
C GLU A 280 -13.13 -5.88 -22.00
N LYS A 281 -12.43 -6.35 -23.02
CA LYS A 281 -11.73 -7.65 -22.96
C LYS A 281 -10.50 -7.67 -22.06
N LYS A 282 -9.90 -6.49 -21.82
CA LYS A 282 -8.68 -6.34 -21.02
C LYS A 282 -9.02 -5.83 -19.62
N ILE A 283 -9.51 -6.72 -18.78
CA ILE A 283 -9.80 -6.48 -17.38
C ILE A 283 -9.69 -7.82 -16.63
N PHE A 284 -9.32 -7.80 -15.37
CA PHE A 284 -9.26 -9.03 -14.59
C PHE A 284 -10.58 -9.26 -13.87
N ILE A 285 -11.27 -10.35 -14.20
CA ILE A 285 -12.50 -10.79 -13.52
C ILE A 285 -12.25 -12.16 -12.94
N ASN A 286 -12.62 -12.37 -11.68
CA ASN A 286 -12.53 -13.64 -10.99
C ASN A 286 -13.85 -13.96 -10.28
N ASP A 287 -14.35 -15.18 -10.51
CA ASP A 287 -15.63 -15.68 -9.98
C ASP A 287 -15.44 -16.45 -8.66
N ASN A 288 -14.20 -16.80 -8.34
CA ASN A 288 -13.85 -17.55 -7.14
C ASN A 288 -12.83 -16.78 -6.31
N GLY A 289 -13.32 -15.94 -5.38
CA GLY A 289 -12.45 -15.11 -4.53
C GLY A 289 -11.36 -15.90 -3.81
N GLU A 290 -11.63 -17.14 -3.39
CA GLU A 290 -10.68 -18.00 -2.68
C GLU A 290 -9.40 -18.26 -3.48
N GLU A 291 -9.51 -18.46 -4.80
CA GLU A 291 -8.35 -18.65 -5.68
C GLU A 291 -7.42 -17.43 -5.73
N ILE A 292 -7.95 -16.27 -5.41
CA ILE A 292 -7.20 -14.99 -5.36
C ILE A 292 -7.09 -14.44 -3.93
N PHE A 293 -7.20 -15.32 -2.92
CA PHE A 293 -7.06 -15.02 -1.49
C PHE A 293 -8.11 -14.08 -0.91
N LEU A 294 -9.29 -13.96 -1.55
CA LEU A 294 -10.38 -13.09 -1.14
C LEU A 294 -11.56 -13.89 -0.57
N PRO A 295 -12.39 -13.29 0.30
CA PRO A 295 -13.57 -13.95 0.84
C PRO A 295 -14.54 -14.39 -0.25
N LYS A 296 -15.16 -15.55 -0.04
CA LYS A 296 -16.32 -15.97 -0.82
C LYS A 296 -17.58 -15.35 -0.23
N ILE A 297 -18.01 -14.20 -0.73
CA ILE A 297 -19.13 -13.46 -0.17
C ILE A 297 -20.46 -14.19 -0.41
N ASN A 298 -20.68 -14.70 -1.63
CA ASN A 298 -21.75 -15.65 -1.99
C ASN A 298 -21.46 -16.26 -3.39
N ILE A 299 -22.29 -17.23 -3.82
CA ILE A 299 -22.09 -17.99 -5.08
C ILE A 299 -22.12 -17.10 -6.35
N PHE A 300 -22.76 -15.93 -6.27
CA PHE A 300 -22.98 -15.04 -7.42
C PHE A 300 -22.06 -13.83 -7.46
N ASN A 301 -21.18 -13.69 -6.47
CA ASN A 301 -20.29 -12.53 -6.41
C ASN A 301 -19.01 -12.77 -7.22
N LYS A 302 -18.65 -11.75 -7.98
CA LYS A 302 -17.40 -11.69 -8.74
C LYS A 302 -16.57 -10.53 -8.23
N TYR A 303 -15.27 -10.69 -8.40
CA TYR A 303 -14.30 -9.62 -8.24
C TYR A 303 -13.85 -9.15 -9.60
N ILE A 304 -13.76 -7.83 -9.78
CA ILE A 304 -13.25 -7.19 -10.98
C ILE A 304 -12.19 -6.17 -10.61
N PHE A 305 -11.05 -6.24 -11.31
CA PHE A 305 -9.92 -5.34 -11.07
C PHE A 305 -9.55 -4.60 -12.34
N ALA A 306 -9.39 -3.29 -12.22
CA ALA A 306 -8.78 -2.47 -13.25
C ALA A 306 -7.28 -2.80 -13.34
N ILE A 307 -6.77 -2.89 -14.55
CA ILE A 307 -5.35 -3.14 -14.84
C ILE A 307 -4.69 -1.88 -15.38
N GLU A 308 -3.35 -1.82 -15.33
CA GLU A 308 -2.62 -0.67 -15.87
C GLU A 308 -3.17 0.66 -15.28
N ASN A 309 -3.40 1.66 -16.11
CA ASN A 309 -3.96 2.99 -15.77
C ASN A 309 -5.49 3.09 -15.93
N GLN A 310 -6.20 1.95 -16.00
CA GLN A 310 -7.65 1.91 -16.08
C GLN A 310 -8.34 2.34 -14.78
N TYR A 311 -9.61 2.74 -14.87
CA TYR A 311 -10.52 2.91 -13.74
C TYR A 311 -11.96 2.58 -14.13
N LEU A 312 -12.74 2.08 -13.18
CA LEU A 312 -14.04 1.45 -13.40
C LEU A 312 -15.16 2.48 -13.19
N LEU A 313 -15.98 2.70 -14.18
CA LEU A 313 -17.11 3.63 -14.12
C LEU A 313 -18.43 2.96 -14.49
N TYR A 314 -19.50 3.38 -13.80
CA TYR A 314 -20.85 3.04 -14.19
C TYR A 314 -21.33 3.94 -15.33
N PRO A 315 -22.25 3.46 -16.20
CA PRO A 315 -22.88 4.29 -17.22
C PRO A 315 -23.66 5.49 -16.63
N THR A 316 -24.23 5.32 -15.44
CA THR A 316 -24.97 6.39 -14.75
C THR A 316 -24.00 7.50 -14.33
N ASN A 317 -24.33 8.75 -14.66
CA ASN A 317 -23.49 9.93 -14.38
C ASN A 317 -22.05 9.83 -14.93
N TYR A 318 -21.86 9.10 -16.02
CA TYR A 318 -20.55 8.79 -16.59
C TYR A 318 -19.66 10.03 -16.79
N ASN A 319 -20.17 11.09 -17.41
CA ASN A 319 -19.41 12.31 -17.66
C ASN A 319 -18.98 13.03 -16.37
N TYR A 320 -19.81 12.98 -15.33
CA TYR A 320 -19.47 13.53 -14.01
C TYR A 320 -18.30 12.76 -13.39
N HIS A 321 -18.37 11.44 -13.37
CA HIS A 321 -17.31 10.59 -12.83
C HIS A 321 -16.03 10.67 -13.66
N LEU A 322 -16.15 10.72 -14.99
CA LEU A 322 -15.01 10.92 -15.88
C LEU A 322 -14.24 12.21 -15.52
N LYS A 323 -14.94 13.33 -15.35
CA LYS A 323 -14.33 14.62 -14.98
C LYS A 323 -13.64 14.58 -13.62
N ASN A 324 -14.20 13.85 -12.67
CA ASN A 324 -13.69 13.81 -11.29
C ASN A 324 -12.49 12.88 -11.14
N PHE A 325 -12.48 11.74 -11.80
CA PHE A 325 -11.46 10.70 -11.59
C PHE A 325 -10.34 10.70 -12.64
N ASN A 326 -10.57 11.25 -13.82
CA ASN A 326 -9.54 11.29 -14.86
C ASN A 326 -8.29 12.06 -14.36
N ASN A 327 -7.11 11.51 -14.60
CA ASN A 327 -5.82 12.06 -14.16
C ASN A 327 -5.67 12.21 -12.63
N THR A 328 -6.37 11.40 -11.84
CA THR A 328 -6.16 11.29 -10.38
C THR A 328 -5.28 10.10 -10.02
N PHE A 329 -4.71 10.11 -8.81
CA PHE A 329 -4.00 8.95 -8.26
C PHE A 329 -4.99 8.05 -7.55
N GLN A 330 -4.99 6.77 -7.92
CA GLN A 330 -5.95 5.78 -7.42
C GLN A 330 -5.24 4.45 -7.13
N HIS A 331 -5.85 3.62 -6.29
CA HIS A 331 -5.33 2.32 -5.87
C HIS A 331 -6.46 1.30 -5.71
N GLY A 332 -6.12 0.02 -5.64
CA GLY A 332 -7.06 -1.09 -5.52
C GLY A 332 -6.96 -2.11 -6.66
N GLY A 333 -6.26 -1.80 -7.74
CA GLY A 333 -6.17 -2.61 -8.94
C GLY A 333 -4.80 -3.26 -9.14
N ILE A 334 -4.50 -3.56 -10.42
CA ILE A 334 -3.30 -4.26 -10.84
C ILE A 334 -2.42 -3.31 -11.66
N SER A 335 -1.37 -2.82 -11.05
CA SER A 335 -0.28 -2.09 -11.71
C SER A 335 1.02 -2.29 -10.95
N MET A 336 2.16 -2.03 -11.60
CA MET A 336 3.46 -2.07 -10.92
C MET A 336 3.51 -1.08 -9.75
N GLU A 337 2.96 0.11 -9.94
CA GLU A 337 2.97 1.18 -8.95
C GLU A 337 2.14 0.86 -7.71
N GLU A 338 1.06 0.07 -7.85
CA GLU A 338 0.21 -0.35 -6.74
C GLU A 338 0.77 -1.58 -6.03
N MET A 339 1.31 -2.55 -6.79
CA MET A 339 1.64 -3.88 -6.27
C MET A 339 3.11 -4.07 -5.92
N ILE A 340 4.06 -3.46 -6.66
CA ILE A 340 5.50 -3.61 -6.37
C ILE A 340 5.90 -2.53 -5.37
N ILE A 341 6.04 -2.92 -4.11
CA ILE A 341 6.22 -2.01 -2.98
C ILE A 341 7.50 -2.33 -2.20
N PRO A 342 8.14 -1.31 -1.57
CA PRO A 342 9.40 -1.49 -0.89
C PRO A 342 9.25 -2.10 0.51
N PHE A 343 10.16 -3.01 0.85
CA PHE A 343 10.54 -3.33 2.22
C PHE A 343 12.01 -2.99 2.39
N VAL A 344 12.33 -2.25 3.46
CA VAL A 344 13.68 -1.72 3.68
C VAL A 344 14.11 -1.97 5.12
N GLU A 345 15.27 -2.60 5.29
CA GLU A 345 15.97 -2.70 6.58
C GLU A 345 16.99 -1.57 6.68
N LEU A 346 16.89 -0.78 7.74
CA LEU A 346 17.72 0.38 8.01
C LEU A 346 18.52 0.17 9.30
N THR A 347 19.83 0.40 9.24
CA THR A 347 20.73 0.36 10.39
C THR A 347 21.21 1.78 10.70
N PRO A 348 21.16 2.24 11.97
CA PRO A 348 21.64 3.56 12.37
C PRO A 348 23.10 3.81 12.01
N ARG A 349 23.45 5.07 11.73
CA ARG A 349 24.83 5.49 11.43
C ARG A 349 25.63 5.85 12.67
N ASN A 350 25.15 5.70 13.88
CA ASN A 350 25.85 6.07 15.13
C ASN A 350 26.57 7.42 14.99
N ILE A 351 25.79 8.50 14.73
CA ILE A 351 26.31 9.87 14.56
C ILE A 351 26.18 10.60 15.91
#